data_d37b112f8d8f4f132750140b4e814384
#
_entry.id   d37b112f8d8f4f132750140b4e814384
#
_cell.length_a   1.000
_cell.length_b   1.000
_cell.length_c   1.000
_cell.angle_alpha   90.00
_cell.angle_beta   90.00
_cell.angle_gamma   90.00
#
_symmetry.space_group_name_H-M   'P 1'
#
loop_
_entity.id
_entity.type
_entity.pdbx_description
1 polymer ?
#
loop_
_entity_poly.entity_id
_entity_poly.type
_entity_poly.pdbx_seq_one_letter_code
_entity_poly.pdbx_strand_id
1 'polypeptide(L)'
;IVIRANGGRGLRYSTPLIDNIGVFSTGKQFVGSYNDHILEDAWTFGGNLTYYIPAGTSSNAYVSFDYFRTQFEQQMVVDYELGLNQIAFYALNGERSFTDNFQLDFSIDPIERFNITTTFRYTNAMMELAGQGLVEKPMTSRFKGVLNLQYATNLNRWIFDFTASVNGSCRVYNFMETLEDDNGQLIYRNGRTPVYPMLYAQVTRRFKGWDVYVGAENLTNF
;
A
#
# COMPACT_ATOMS: atom_id res chain seq x y z
N ILE A 1 -25.23 9.33 8.05
CA ILE A 1 -23.90 9.18 8.65
C ILE A 1 -23.83 7.78 9.26
N VAL A 2 -22.71 7.08 9.02
CA VAL A 2 -22.41 5.80 9.65
C VAL A 2 -21.06 5.91 10.32
N ILE A 3 -20.99 5.53 11.59
CA ILE A 3 -19.75 5.49 12.37
C ILE A 3 -19.51 4.05 12.78
N ARG A 4 -18.29 3.57 12.57
CA ARG A 4 -17.84 2.24 13.01
C ARG A 4 -16.53 2.40 13.77
N ALA A 5 -16.38 1.62 14.83
CA ALA A 5 -15.11 1.48 15.55
C ALA A 5 -14.83 0.01 15.76
N ASN A 6 -13.57 -0.36 15.70
CA ASN A 6 -13.14 -1.72 15.99
C ASN A 6 -11.79 -1.71 16.70
N GLY A 7 -11.49 -2.81 17.36
CA GLY A 7 -10.21 -3.06 18.01
C GLY A 7 -10.04 -4.56 18.20
N GLY A 8 -8.82 -5.02 18.08
CA GLY A 8 -8.51 -6.43 18.21
C GLY A 8 -7.02 -6.66 18.42
N ARG A 9 -6.70 -7.83 18.97
CA ARG A 9 -5.34 -8.33 19.13
C ARG A 9 -5.12 -9.49 18.18
N GLY A 10 -4.07 -9.43 17.39
CA GLY A 10 -3.64 -10.49 16.49
C GLY A 10 -2.40 -11.18 17.03
N LEU A 11 -2.43 -12.50 17.01
CA LEU A 11 -1.30 -13.34 17.40
C LEU A 11 -0.96 -14.28 16.24
N ARG A 12 0.33 -14.37 15.90
CA ARG A 12 0.82 -15.24 14.82
C ARG A 12 2.18 -15.80 15.18
N TYR A 13 2.43 -17.08 14.94
CA TYR A 13 3.78 -17.62 14.95
C TYR A 13 4.52 -17.18 13.68
N SER A 14 5.67 -16.56 13.86
CA SER A 14 6.54 -16.19 12.74
C SER A 14 7.21 -17.43 12.16
N THR A 15 7.38 -17.41 10.84
CA THR A 15 8.21 -18.36 10.09
C THR A 15 9.19 -17.54 9.25
N PRO A 16 10.28 -17.00 9.85
CA PRO A 16 11.05 -15.91 9.26
C PRO A 16 11.51 -16.14 7.83
N LEU A 17 12.01 -17.33 7.53
CA LEU A 17 12.48 -17.68 6.19
C LEU A 17 11.33 -17.92 5.19
N ILE A 18 10.24 -18.53 5.63
CA ILE A 18 9.08 -18.79 4.76
C ILE A 18 8.33 -17.50 4.48
N ASP A 19 8.13 -16.67 5.50
CA ASP A 19 7.47 -15.36 5.37
C ASP A 19 8.27 -14.40 4.44
N ASN A 20 9.60 -14.64 4.28
CA ASN A 20 10.50 -13.79 3.53
C ASN A 20 11.29 -14.59 2.47
N ILE A 21 10.63 -15.45 1.71
CA ILE A 21 11.27 -16.37 0.75
C ILE A 21 12.23 -15.67 -0.22
N GLY A 22 11.99 -14.40 -0.53
CA GLY A 22 12.86 -13.58 -1.38
C GLY A 22 14.29 -13.42 -0.85
N VAL A 23 14.54 -13.66 0.46
CA VAL A 23 15.89 -13.56 1.03
C VAL A 23 16.85 -14.60 0.41
N PHE A 24 16.34 -15.75 -0.01
CA PHE A 24 17.18 -16.80 -0.63
C PHE A 24 17.77 -16.37 -1.99
N SER A 25 17.11 -15.47 -2.70
CA SER A 25 17.60 -14.98 -3.99
C SER A 25 18.70 -13.92 -3.85
N THR A 26 18.96 -13.42 -2.64
CA THR A 26 19.93 -12.34 -2.40
C THR A 26 21.37 -12.82 -2.37
N GLY A 27 21.60 -14.12 -2.11
CA GLY A 27 22.95 -14.68 -1.86
C GLY A 27 23.63 -14.19 -0.59
N LYS A 28 22.89 -13.47 0.28
CA LYS A 28 23.42 -12.91 1.54
C LYS A 28 23.42 -13.97 2.65
N GLN A 29 24.32 -13.80 3.61
CA GLN A 29 24.37 -14.64 4.80
C GLN A 29 23.27 -14.25 5.78
N PHE A 30 22.58 -15.24 6.35
CA PHE A 30 21.58 -15.03 7.40
C PHE A 30 22.23 -15.04 8.77
N VAL A 31 21.90 -14.05 9.59
CA VAL A 31 22.39 -13.92 10.95
C VAL A 31 21.27 -13.70 11.94
N GLY A 32 21.45 -14.12 13.20
CA GLY A 32 20.47 -13.97 14.27
C GLY A 32 19.38 -15.04 14.26
N SER A 33 18.17 -14.67 14.57
CA SER A 33 17.04 -15.55 14.90
C SER A 33 16.26 -16.07 13.68
N TYR A 34 16.91 -16.32 12.55
CA TYR A 34 16.25 -16.75 11.32
C TYR A 34 15.54 -18.13 11.41
N ASN A 35 15.94 -18.97 12.38
CA ASN A 35 15.30 -20.26 12.65
C ASN A 35 14.32 -20.22 13.84
N ASP A 36 14.20 -19.08 14.51
CA ASP A 36 13.37 -18.98 15.69
C ASP A 36 11.92 -18.69 15.30
N HIS A 37 10.99 -19.36 15.95
CA HIS A 37 9.56 -19.13 15.81
C HIS A 37 9.09 -18.34 17.02
N ILE A 38 8.94 -17.04 16.86
CA ILE A 38 8.39 -16.19 17.92
C ILE A 38 6.87 -16.02 17.74
N LEU A 39 6.17 -15.77 18.82
CA LEU A 39 4.78 -15.34 18.76
C LEU A 39 4.74 -13.85 18.50
N GLU A 40 4.43 -13.47 17.27
CA GLU A 40 4.17 -12.07 16.95
C GLU A 40 2.86 -11.64 17.58
N ASP A 41 2.83 -10.45 18.11
CA ASP A 41 1.73 -9.86 18.84
C ASP A 41 1.49 -8.43 18.42
N ALA A 42 0.26 -8.12 18.01
CA ALA A 42 -0.09 -6.78 17.57
C ALA A 42 -1.52 -6.41 17.98
N TRP A 43 -1.68 -5.17 18.40
CA TRP A 43 -2.97 -4.54 18.60
C TRP A 43 -3.32 -3.68 17.39
N THR A 44 -4.53 -3.88 16.86
CA THR A 44 -5.09 -3.01 15.83
C THR A 44 -6.35 -2.35 16.34
N PHE A 45 -6.45 -1.04 16.20
CA PHE A 45 -7.63 -0.27 16.55
C PHE A 45 -7.83 0.87 15.56
N GLY A 46 -9.09 1.26 15.38
CA GLY A 46 -9.43 2.32 14.48
C GLY A 46 -10.92 2.49 14.30
N GLY A 47 -11.26 3.30 13.31
CA GLY A 47 -12.66 3.58 13.01
C GLY A 47 -12.85 4.10 11.59
N ASN A 48 -14.11 4.08 11.20
CA ASN A 48 -14.60 4.57 9.93
C ASN A 48 -15.76 5.54 10.16
N LEU A 49 -15.74 6.64 9.42
CA LEU A 49 -16.83 7.59 9.33
C LEU A 49 -17.27 7.70 7.87
N THR A 50 -18.49 7.30 7.57
CA THR A 50 -19.08 7.43 6.23
C THR A 50 -20.23 8.42 6.25
N TYR A 51 -20.19 9.39 5.36
CA TYR A 51 -21.26 10.36 5.13
C TYR A 51 -21.83 10.17 3.73
N TYR A 52 -23.11 9.81 3.66
CA TYR A 52 -23.86 9.74 2.41
C TYR A 52 -24.41 11.13 2.10
N ILE A 53 -24.02 11.67 0.96
CA ILE A 53 -24.41 13.00 0.52
C ILE A 53 -25.78 12.89 -0.16
N PRO A 54 -26.81 13.58 0.33
CA PRO A 54 -28.13 13.58 -0.32
C PRO A 54 -28.06 14.41 -1.61
N ALA A 55 -27.80 13.77 -2.73
CA ALA A 55 -27.58 14.41 -4.02
C ALA A 55 -28.76 14.15 -5.00
N GLY A 56 -29.99 14.50 -4.60
CA GLY A 56 -31.16 14.36 -5.45
C GLY A 56 -31.59 12.91 -5.74
N THR A 57 -32.49 12.73 -6.68
CA THR A 57 -33.09 11.42 -6.99
C THR A 57 -32.22 10.53 -7.89
N SER A 58 -31.13 11.01 -8.45
CA SER A 58 -30.36 10.32 -9.49
C SER A 58 -28.88 10.11 -9.15
N SER A 59 -28.38 10.63 -8.04
CA SER A 59 -26.95 10.53 -7.72
C SER A 59 -26.72 9.91 -6.36
N ASN A 60 -25.93 8.83 -6.34
CA ASN A 60 -25.37 8.29 -5.12
C ASN A 60 -24.02 8.96 -4.89
N ALA A 61 -23.86 9.59 -3.74
CA ALA A 61 -22.59 10.17 -3.37
C ALA A 61 -22.26 9.84 -1.93
N TYR A 62 -21.01 9.52 -1.65
CA TYR A 62 -20.53 9.37 -0.29
C TYR A 62 -19.07 9.80 -0.15
N VAL A 63 -18.75 10.16 1.06
CA VAL A 63 -17.39 10.35 1.54
C VAL A 63 -17.16 9.42 2.73
N SER A 64 -16.05 8.73 2.75
CA SER A 64 -15.65 7.87 3.87
C SER A 64 -14.25 8.21 4.32
N PHE A 65 -14.06 8.29 5.61
CA PHE A 65 -12.77 8.48 6.24
C PHE A 65 -12.50 7.30 7.15
N ASP A 66 -11.32 6.70 6.99
CA ASP A 66 -10.85 5.57 7.78
C ASP A 66 -9.53 5.92 8.47
N TYR A 67 -9.41 5.53 9.72
CA TYR A 67 -8.17 5.55 10.46
C TYR A 67 -7.95 4.23 11.16
N PHE A 68 -6.76 3.65 10.97
CA PHE A 68 -6.34 2.44 11.66
C PHE A 68 -4.90 2.55 12.12
N ARG A 69 -4.68 2.22 13.38
CA ARG A 69 -3.36 2.03 13.97
C ARG A 69 -3.14 0.57 14.30
N THR A 70 -2.01 0.03 13.87
CA THR A 70 -1.49 -1.26 14.31
C THR A 70 -0.24 -1.00 15.12
N GLN A 71 -0.24 -1.43 16.37
CA GLN A 71 0.88 -1.35 17.30
C GLN A 71 1.41 -2.76 17.52
N PHE A 72 2.69 -2.96 17.26
CA PHE A 72 3.35 -4.25 17.50
C PHE A 72 3.96 -4.26 18.90
N GLU A 73 3.58 -5.28 19.70
CA GLU A 73 4.17 -5.56 21.00
C GLU A 73 5.36 -6.51 20.86
N GLN A 74 5.26 -7.45 19.90
CA GLN A 74 6.33 -8.37 19.54
C GLN A 74 6.30 -8.60 18.02
N GLN A 75 7.43 -8.45 17.37
CA GLN A 75 7.56 -8.60 15.92
C GLN A 75 8.89 -9.25 15.55
N MET A 76 8.87 -10.15 14.56
CA MET A 76 10.09 -10.60 13.88
C MET A 76 10.49 -9.55 12.85
N VAL A 77 11.67 -9.01 12.99
CA VAL A 77 12.25 -8.05 12.04
C VAL A 77 13.23 -8.73 11.14
N VAL A 78 13.14 -8.43 9.85
CA VAL A 78 14.12 -8.81 8.83
C VAL A 78 14.84 -7.53 8.42
N ASP A 79 16.07 -7.39 8.86
CA ASP A 79 16.88 -6.22 8.63
C ASP A 79 17.87 -6.47 7.49
N TYR A 80 17.67 -5.78 6.38
CA TYR A 80 18.53 -5.81 5.20
C TYR A 80 19.66 -4.78 5.27
N GLU A 81 19.68 -3.93 6.30
CA GLU A 81 20.53 -2.75 6.40
C GLU A 81 21.73 -2.96 7.35
N LEU A 82 21.78 -4.09 8.06
CA LEU A 82 22.89 -4.40 8.97
C LEU A 82 24.25 -4.49 8.25
N GLY A 83 24.25 -4.91 6.99
CA GLY A 83 25.46 -5.00 6.18
C GLY A 83 25.19 -5.39 4.73
N LEU A 84 26.18 -5.16 3.86
CA LEU A 84 26.05 -5.43 2.43
C LEU A 84 25.84 -6.92 2.12
N ASN A 85 26.45 -7.81 2.89
CA ASN A 85 26.43 -9.26 2.65
C ASN A 85 25.62 -10.06 3.68
N GLN A 86 24.89 -9.38 4.56
CA GLN A 86 24.15 -10.02 5.65
C GLN A 86 22.70 -9.54 5.67
N ILE A 87 21.82 -10.43 6.13
CA ILE A 87 20.44 -10.14 6.50
C ILE A 87 20.27 -10.60 7.94
N ALA A 88 19.89 -9.68 8.82
CA ALA A 88 19.68 -9.99 10.22
C ALA A 88 18.21 -10.29 10.50
N PHE A 89 17.99 -11.25 11.36
CA PHE A 89 16.67 -11.62 11.88
C PHE A 89 16.71 -11.47 13.40
N TYR A 90 15.81 -10.69 13.95
CA TYR A 90 15.70 -10.52 15.41
C TYR A 90 14.29 -10.18 15.83
N ALA A 91 13.95 -10.55 17.08
CA ALA A 91 12.70 -10.22 17.68
C ALA A 91 12.76 -8.84 18.33
N LEU A 92 11.78 -7.98 18.04
CA LEU A 92 11.52 -6.78 18.81
C LEU A 92 10.51 -7.12 19.92
N ASN A 93 10.86 -6.77 21.16
CA ASN A 93 10.03 -7.00 22.34
C ASN A 93 9.75 -5.65 23.03
N GLY A 94 8.52 -5.17 22.92
CA GLY A 94 8.10 -3.92 23.58
C GLY A 94 8.70 -2.65 22.99
N GLU A 95 9.30 -2.71 21.81
CA GLU A 95 9.86 -1.57 21.11
C GLU A 95 8.83 -0.91 20.19
N ARG A 96 9.06 0.34 19.82
CA ARG A 96 8.07 1.16 19.12
C ARG A 96 8.01 0.83 17.63
N SER A 97 7.28 -0.22 17.26
CA SER A 97 6.95 -0.52 15.87
C SER A 97 5.45 -0.35 15.66
N PHE A 98 5.06 0.48 14.70
CA PHE A 98 3.65 0.75 14.45
C PHE A 98 3.38 1.16 13.01
N THR A 99 2.12 1.07 12.63
CA THR A 99 1.62 1.58 11.35
C THR A 99 0.34 2.36 11.57
N ASP A 100 0.32 3.63 11.16
CA ASP A 100 -0.89 4.45 11.06
C ASP A 100 -1.32 4.50 9.59
N ASN A 101 -2.59 4.19 9.34
CA ASN A 101 -3.21 4.29 8.03
C ASN A 101 -4.38 5.26 8.09
N PHE A 102 -4.35 6.26 7.22
CA PHE A 102 -5.45 7.18 6.96
C PHE A 102 -5.91 6.95 5.54
N GLN A 103 -7.21 6.78 5.34
CA GLN A 103 -7.80 6.63 4.01
C GLN A 103 -9.01 7.54 3.86
N LEU A 104 -9.09 8.20 2.74
CA LEU A 104 -10.23 9.01 2.33
C LEU A 104 -10.76 8.46 1.01
N ASP A 105 -12.02 8.06 1.02
CA ASP A 105 -12.73 7.59 -0.16
C ASP A 105 -13.86 8.55 -0.50
N PHE A 106 -13.99 8.85 -1.77
CA PHE A 106 -15.09 9.62 -2.33
C PHE A 106 -15.64 8.90 -3.55
N SER A 107 -16.96 8.80 -3.64
CA SER A 107 -17.64 8.28 -4.81
C SER A 107 -18.87 9.12 -5.12
N ILE A 108 -19.10 9.38 -6.41
CA ILE A 108 -20.26 10.11 -6.89
C ILE A 108 -20.67 9.63 -8.28
N ASP A 109 -21.98 9.57 -8.50
CA ASP A 109 -22.60 9.38 -9.82
C ASP A 109 -23.18 10.74 -10.27
N PRO A 110 -22.38 11.65 -10.90
CA PRO A 110 -22.85 13.00 -11.21
C PRO A 110 -23.97 13.02 -12.26
N ILE A 111 -23.99 12.05 -13.15
CA ILE A 111 -25.04 11.79 -14.13
C ILE A 111 -25.29 10.28 -14.22
N GLU A 112 -26.42 9.88 -14.80
CA GLU A 112 -26.71 8.47 -15.02
C GLU A 112 -25.55 7.74 -15.71
N ARG A 113 -25.16 6.60 -15.16
CA ARG A 113 -24.14 5.70 -15.72
C ARG A 113 -22.70 6.25 -15.78
N PHE A 114 -22.45 7.37 -15.14
CA PHE A 114 -21.09 7.89 -14.97
C PHE A 114 -20.73 7.91 -13.50
N ASN A 115 -19.77 7.08 -13.13
CA ASN A 115 -19.25 6.98 -11.77
C ASN A 115 -17.85 7.58 -11.69
N ILE A 116 -17.61 8.34 -10.66
CA ILE A 116 -16.30 8.86 -10.27
C ILE A 116 -15.98 8.32 -8.88
N THR A 117 -14.91 7.57 -8.76
CA THR A 117 -14.41 7.09 -7.45
C THR A 117 -12.97 7.55 -7.25
N THR A 118 -12.71 8.12 -6.09
CA THR A 118 -11.37 8.56 -5.68
C THR A 118 -11.04 7.99 -4.32
N THR A 119 -9.84 7.45 -4.20
CA THR A 119 -9.27 6.97 -2.95
C THR A 119 -7.90 7.62 -2.72
N PHE A 120 -7.70 8.17 -1.55
CA PHE A 120 -6.39 8.63 -1.11
C PHE A 120 -6.03 7.94 0.20
N ARG A 121 -4.84 7.32 0.25
CA ARG A 121 -4.30 6.69 1.46
C ARG A 121 -2.96 7.32 1.84
N TYR A 122 -2.81 7.59 3.12
CA TYR A 122 -1.55 7.93 3.74
C TYR A 122 -1.18 6.86 4.75
N THR A 123 0.06 6.36 4.68
CA THR A 123 0.59 5.31 5.56
C THR A 123 1.85 5.83 6.25
N ASN A 124 1.85 5.82 7.57
CA ASN A 124 3.02 6.09 8.39
C ASN A 124 3.44 4.78 9.07
N ALA A 125 4.35 4.05 8.44
CA ALA A 125 4.87 2.78 8.95
C ALA A 125 6.26 3.02 9.54
N MET A 126 6.38 2.81 10.84
CA MET A 126 7.62 3.00 11.59
C MET A 126 8.03 1.67 12.23
N MET A 127 9.31 1.40 12.20
CA MET A 127 9.89 0.22 12.84
C MET A 127 11.19 0.58 13.54
N GLU A 128 11.49 -0.11 14.62
CA GLU A 128 12.75 0.04 15.31
C GLU A 128 13.78 -0.92 14.70
N LEU A 129 14.90 -0.36 14.25
CA LEU A 129 16.05 -1.14 13.78
C LEU A 129 17.20 -1.09 14.80
N ALA A 130 17.82 -2.23 15.02
CA ALA A 130 18.94 -2.34 15.97
C ALA A 130 20.06 -1.35 15.61
N GLY A 131 20.38 -0.45 16.56
CA GLY A 131 21.43 0.56 16.40
C GLY A 131 21.02 1.80 15.60
N GLN A 132 19.83 1.84 14.99
CA GLN A 132 19.33 3.00 14.24
C GLN A 132 18.15 3.70 14.94
N GLY A 133 17.48 3.01 15.89
CA GLY A 133 16.28 3.49 16.54
C GLY A 133 15.04 3.42 15.64
N LEU A 134 14.08 4.30 15.87
CA LEU A 134 12.81 4.33 15.15
C LEU A 134 12.98 4.93 13.76
N VAL A 135 12.82 4.12 12.72
CA VAL A 135 12.98 4.50 11.31
C VAL A 135 11.71 4.23 10.50
N GLU A 136 11.55 4.93 9.40
CA GLU A 136 10.50 4.63 8.42
C GLU A 136 10.76 3.26 7.79
N LYS A 137 9.72 2.41 7.74
CA LYS A 137 9.83 1.08 7.12
C LYS A 137 10.23 1.20 5.66
N PRO A 138 11.34 0.59 5.22
CA PRO A 138 11.78 0.66 3.85
C PRO A 138 10.75 0.08 2.87
N MET A 139 10.78 0.53 1.63
CA MET A 139 9.92 0.09 0.52
C MET A 139 8.41 0.19 0.80
N THR A 140 8.03 1.04 1.75
CA THR A 140 6.63 1.32 2.08
C THR A 140 6.28 2.74 1.63
N SER A 141 5.37 2.85 0.66
CA SER A 141 4.95 4.16 0.13
C SER A 141 4.15 4.93 1.18
N ARG A 142 4.52 6.20 1.40
CA ARG A 142 3.82 7.08 2.35
C ARG A 142 2.41 7.43 1.92
N PHE A 143 2.17 7.54 0.62
CA PHE A 143 0.83 7.84 0.13
C PHE A 143 0.55 7.12 -1.18
N LYS A 144 -0.73 6.90 -1.43
CA LYS A 144 -1.23 6.38 -2.69
C LYS A 144 -2.56 7.05 -3.02
N GLY A 145 -2.69 7.54 -4.23
CA GLY A 145 -3.93 8.10 -4.76
C GLY A 145 -4.43 7.28 -5.94
N VAL A 146 -5.74 7.11 -6.05
CA VAL A 146 -6.40 6.45 -7.18
C VAL A 146 -7.62 7.26 -7.56
N LEU A 147 -7.77 7.54 -8.84
CA LEU A 147 -8.97 8.09 -9.46
C LEU A 147 -9.46 7.08 -10.49
N ASN A 148 -10.71 6.65 -10.37
CA ASN A 148 -11.37 5.83 -11.37
C ASN A 148 -12.58 6.59 -11.94
N LEU A 149 -12.68 6.59 -13.27
CA LEU A 149 -13.79 7.14 -14.05
C LEU A 149 -14.41 6.00 -14.84
N GLN A 150 -15.68 5.71 -14.60
CA GLN A 150 -16.41 4.69 -15.33
C GLN A 150 -17.64 5.29 -16.01
N TYR A 151 -17.78 5.05 -17.30
CA TYR A 151 -18.97 5.42 -18.05
C TYR A 151 -19.56 4.21 -18.76
N ALA A 152 -20.86 3.98 -18.57
CA ALA A 152 -21.59 2.91 -19.23
C ALA A 152 -22.69 3.47 -20.15
N THR A 153 -22.77 2.96 -21.38
CA THR A 153 -23.86 3.31 -22.31
C THR A 153 -25.17 2.63 -21.91
N ASN A 154 -26.24 2.96 -22.61
CA ASN A 154 -27.55 2.34 -22.41
C ASN A 154 -27.46 0.80 -22.39
N LEU A 155 -28.14 0.17 -21.41
CA LEU A 155 -28.18 -1.27 -21.19
C LEU A 155 -26.76 -1.85 -20.92
N ASN A 156 -25.81 -1.02 -20.47
CA ASN A 156 -24.41 -1.39 -20.24
C ASN A 156 -23.76 -2.11 -21.42
N ARG A 157 -24.13 -1.73 -22.67
CA ARG A 157 -23.60 -2.39 -23.88
C ARG A 157 -22.12 -2.10 -24.10
N TRP A 158 -21.70 -0.87 -23.77
CA TRP A 158 -20.29 -0.47 -23.73
C TRP A 158 -19.98 0.10 -22.35
N ILE A 159 -18.84 -0.26 -21.82
CA ILE A 159 -18.32 0.26 -20.57
C ILE A 159 -16.92 0.79 -20.86
N PHE A 160 -16.67 2.00 -20.43
CA PHE A 160 -15.37 2.69 -20.54
C PHE A 160 -14.87 2.91 -19.14
N ASP A 161 -13.69 2.38 -18.85
CA ASP A 161 -13.02 2.53 -17.58
C ASP A 161 -11.68 3.25 -17.80
N PHE A 162 -11.43 4.26 -17.00
CA PHE A 162 -10.17 4.95 -16.92
C PHE A 162 -9.71 5.04 -15.48
N THR A 163 -8.50 4.60 -15.20
CA THR A 163 -7.93 4.69 -13.86
C THR A 163 -6.58 5.41 -13.91
N ALA A 164 -6.46 6.43 -13.09
CA ALA A 164 -5.19 7.10 -12.80
C ALA A 164 -4.79 6.77 -11.36
N SER A 165 -3.57 6.32 -11.17
CA SER A 165 -3.00 6.14 -9.83
C SER A 165 -1.70 6.90 -9.68
N VAL A 166 -1.45 7.41 -8.48
CA VAL A 166 -0.17 7.99 -8.09
C VAL A 166 0.37 7.20 -6.90
N ASN A 167 1.61 6.77 -7.01
CA ASN A 167 2.32 6.08 -5.96
C ASN A 167 3.36 7.03 -5.37
N GLY A 168 3.29 7.23 -4.06
CA GLY A 168 4.20 8.10 -3.32
C GLY A 168 5.59 7.52 -3.19
N SER A 169 6.54 8.37 -2.88
CA SER A 169 7.90 7.94 -2.59
C SER A 169 7.97 7.06 -1.36
N CYS A 170 8.86 6.08 -1.36
CA CYS A 170 9.20 5.29 -0.19
C CYS A 170 10.70 5.41 0.12
N ARG A 171 11.06 5.23 1.38
CA ARG A 171 12.45 5.10 1.81
C ARG A 171 13.03 3.85 1.16
N VAL A 172 14.23 3.94 0.59
CA VAL A 172 15.00 2.78 0.13
C VAL A 172 15.90 2.26 1.24
N TYR A 173 16.45 1.08 1.06
CA TYR A 173 17.48 0.56 1.98
C TYR A 173 18.77 1.39 1.86
N ASN A 174 19.53 1.54 2.96
CA ASN A 174 20.75 2.34 3.00
C ASN A 174 21.76 1.98 1.91
N PHE A 175 21.91 0.70 1.58
CA PHE A 175 22.83 0.27 0.52
C PHE A 175 22.38 0.67 -0.90
N MET A 176 21.10 1.05 -1.08
CA MET A 176 20.57 1.53 -2.35
C MET A 176 20.80 3.03 -2.54
N GLU A 177 21.09 3.76 -1.47
CA GLU A 177 21.28 5.23 -1.54
C GLU A 177 22.50 5.62 -2.36
N THR A 178 23.47 4.73 -2.49
CA THR A 178 24.72 4.94 -3.24
C THR A 178 24.67 4.40 -4.67
N LEU A 179 23.52 3.88 -5.11
CA LEU A 179 23.40 3.37 -6.48
C LEU A 179 23.35 4.52 -7.48
N GLU A 180 24.19 4.44 -8.49
CA GLU A 180 24.30 5.41 -9.56
C GLU A 180 23.79 4.81 -10.89
N ASP A 181 23.27 5.66 -11.76
CA ASP A 181 22.93 5.32 -13.13
C ASP A 181 24.17 5.31 -14.04
N ASP A 182 24.01 4.99 -15.32
CA ASP A 182 25.09 4.94 -16.32
C ASP A 182 25.79 6.31 -16.52
N ASN A 183 25.21 7.39 -16.02
CA ASN A 183 25.75 8.76 -16.11
C ASN A 183 26.41 9.21 -14.78
N GLY A 184 26.50 8.33 -13.79
CA GLY A 184 27.04 8.64 -12.45
C GLY A 184 26.11 9.50 -11.58
N GLN A 185 24.80 9.51 -11.87
CA GLN A 185 23.82 10.18 -11.01
C GLN A 185 23.13 9.20 -10.08
N LEU A 186 22.91 9.63 -8.83
CA LEU A 186 22.20 8.80 -7.85
C LEU A 186 20.79 8.47 -8.35
N ILE A 187 20.46 7.18 -8.45
CA ILE A 187 19.15 6.67 -8.85
C ILE A 187 18.10 7.08 -7.82
N TYR A 188 18.44 7.00 -6.53
CA TYR A 188 17.55 7.32 -5.42
C TYR A 188 18.00 8.60 -4.71
N ARG A 189 17.50 9.74 -5.15
CA ARG A 189 17.83 11.02 -4.51
C ARG A 189 17.28 11.09 -3.10
N ASN A 190 18.11 11.48 -2.15
CA ASN A 190 17.75 11.57 -0.72
C ASN A 190 17.26 10.24 -0.13
N GLY A 191 17.74 9.10 -0.60
CA GLY A 191 17.36 7.80 -0.09
C GLY A 191 15.87 7.44 -0.31
N ARG A 192 15.27 7.96 -1.39
CA ARG A 192 13.84 7.73 -1.68
C ARG A 192 13.59 7.43 -3.15
N THR A 193 12.59 6.56 -3.40
CA THR A 193 12.08 6.35 -4.75
C THR A 193 11.39 7.61 -5.28
N PRO A 194 11.34 7.84 -6.58
CA PRO A 194 10.51 8.88 -7.16
C PRO A 194 9.02 8.61 -6.90
N VAL A 195 8.22 9.67 -6.96
CA VAL A 195 6.76 9.57 -7.08
C VAL A 195 6.44 9.25 -8.53
N TYR A 196 5.56 8.29 -8.77
CA TYR A 196 5.22 7.92 -10.14
C TYR A 196 3.71 7.74 -10.35
N PRO A 197 3.18 8.25 -11.46
CA PRO A 197 1.82 8.00 -11.89
C PRO A 197 1.74 6.74 -12.76
N MET A 198 0.59 6.06 -12.72
CA MET A 198 0.25 4.98 -13.65
C MET A 198 -1.16 5.21 -14.19
N LEU A 199 -1.32 5.07 -15.49
CA LEU A 199 -2.61 5.21 -16.16
C LEU A 199 -3.03 3.89 -16.79
N TYR A 200 -4.32 3.60 -16.66
CA TYR A 200 -4.97 2.40 -17.19
C TYR A 200 -6.22 2.80 -17.93
N ALA A 201 -6.51 2.15 -19.04
CA ALA A 201 -7.76 2.35 -19.74
C ALA A 201 -8.29 1.00 -20.24
N GLN A 202 -9.60 0.80 -20.16
CA GLN A 202 -10.27 -0.40 -20.66
C GLN A 202 -11.58 -0.02 -21.32
N VAL A 203 -11.89 -0.71 -22.42
CA VAL A 203 -13.19 -0.67 -23.07
C VAL A 203 -13.76 -2.07 -23.10
N THR A 204 -14.96 -2.22 -22.58
CA THR A 204 -15.67 -3.50 -22.53
C THR A 204 -16.93 -3.43 -23.41
N ARG A 205 -17.12 -4.42 -24.26
CA ARG A 205 -18.34 -4.64 -25.01
C ARG A 205 -19.10 -5.83 -24.44
N ARG A 206 -20.33 -5.58 -23.98
CA ARG A 206 -21.22 -6.62 -23.44
C ARG A 206 -22.17 -7.13 -24.49
N PHE A 207 -22.23 -8.45 -24.62
CA PHE A 207 -23.17 -9.19 -25.45
C PHE A 207 -24.08 -10.06 -24.58
N LYS A 208 -25.07 -10.70 -25.20
CA LYS A 208 -25.93 -11.64 -24.48
C LYS A 208 -25.16 -12.93 -24.16
N GLY A 209 -24.73 -13.05 -22.90
CA GLY A 209 -24.05 -14.24 -22.38
C GLY A 209 -22.52 -14.24 -22.44
N TRP A 210 -21.88 -13.18 -22.98
CA TRP A 210 -20.42 -13.02 -22.98
C TRP A 210 -20.01 -11.54 -23.12
N ASP A 211 -18.82 -11.22 -22.63
CA ASP A 211 -18.23 -9.89 -22.70
C ASP A 211 -16.86 -9.97 -23.41
N VAL A 212 -16.54 -8.95 -24.19
CA VAL A 212 -15.20 -8.74 -24.77
C VAL A 212 -14.64 -7.44 -24.22
N TYR A 213 -13.39 -7.46 -23.81
CA TYR A 213 -12.71 -6.26 -23.38
C TYR A 213 -11.32 -6.14 -24.00
N VAL A 214 -10.89 -4.88 -24.16
CA VAL A 214 -9.54 -4.49 -24.54
C VAL A 214 -9.08 -3.44 -23.56
N GLY A 215 -7.92 -3.60 -22.99
CA GLY A 215 -7.34 -2.66 -22.04
C GLY A 215 -5.86 -2.43 -22.31
N ALA A 216 -5.37 -1.32 -21.80
CA ALA A 216 -3.97 -0.96 -21.78
C ALA A 216 -3.57 -0.51 -20.38
N GLU A 217 -2.41 -0.94 -19.92
CA GLU A 217 -1.81 -0.63 -18.63
C GLU A 217 -0.52 0.17 -18.83
N ASN A 218 -0.16 0.91 -17.79
CA ASN A 218 1.06 1.72 -17.79
C ASN A 218 1.17 2.64 -19.03
N LEU A 219 0.09 3.37 -19.34
CA LEU A 219 0.06 4.34 -20.46
C LEU A 219 1.06 5.51 -20.27
N THR A 220 1.58 5.69 -19.08
CA THR A 220 2.62 6.67 -18.73
C THR A 220 4.02 6.23 -19.15
N ASN A 221 4.20 4.93 -19.40
CA ASN A 221 5.50 4.29 -19.69
C ASN A 221 6.56 4.61 -18.61
N PHE A 222 6.18 4.50 -17.35
CA PHE A 222 7.06 4.72 -16.21
C PHE A 222 7.81 3.45 -15.83
#